data_b2e60ccd2550ee1552a016b1a38e4f16
#
_entry.id   b2e60ccd2550ee1552a016b1a38e4f16
#
_cell.length_a   1.000
_cell.length_b   1.000
_cell.length_c   1.000
_cell.angle_alpha   90.00
_cell.angle_beta   90.00
_cell.angle_gamma   90.00
#
_symmetry.space_group_name_H-M   'P 1'
#
loop_
_entity.id
_entity.type
_entity.pdbx_description
1 polymer ?
#
loop_
_entity_poly.entity_id
_entity_poly.type
_entity_poly.pdbx_seq_one_letter_code
_entity_poly.pdbx_strand_id
1 'polypeptide(L)'
;MIKIKWGVLLIACLLLMAVSQQLKADPFPENAKKEEKNQSNLMEKTGKQDQRLKKGDRLPGLKIGENAPDFTLTTLKGERIRLKERKGQKIIINFWATWCPPCKEEIPVLQRFYEQNKGSVELLAVNMDPESNVTQFARKYGISYPILLDQDGKVNETYKVAAIPTTYVIDENGVIIHKHIGNLQLQQMINWLK
;
A
#
# COMPACT_ATOMS: atom_id res chain seq x y z
N MET A 1 -58.28 -43.95 -11.45
CA MET A 1 -57.41 -45.14 -11.62
C MET A 1 -56.66 -44.99 -12.94
N ILE A 2 -55.44 -44.49 -12.87
CA ILE A 2 -54.60 -44.27 -14.05
C ILE A 2 -53.81 -45.55 -14.31
N LYS A 3 -54.23 -46.30 -15.35
CA LYS A 3 -53.44 -47.42 -15.86
C LYS A 3 -52.24 -46.88 -16.68
N ILE A 4 -51.19 -46.60 -16.03
CA ILE A 4 -49.89 -46.31 -16.71
C ILE A 4 -49.46 -47.63 -17.38
N LYS A 5 -49.53 -47.67 -18.71
CA LYS A 5 -49.13 -48.85 -19.48
C LYS A 5 -47.65 -49.11 -19.27
N TRP A 6 -47.31 -50.27 -18.77
CA TRP A 6 -45.95 -50.75 -18.49
C TRP A 6 -44.94 -50.54 -19.67
N GLY A 7 -45.44 -50.43 -20.88
CA GLY A 7 -44.62 -50.17 -22.08
C GLY A 7 -43.92 -48.79 -22.08
N VAL A 8 -44.55 -47.75 -21.47
CA VAL A 8 -43.95 -46.40 -21.42
C VAL A 8 -42.79 -46.37 -20.42
N LEU A 9 -42.89 -47.14 -19.34
CA LEU A 9 -41.84 -47.21 -18.30
C LEU A 9 -40.59 -47.95 -18.83
N LEU A 10 -40.79 -49.02 -19.65
CA LEU A 10 -39.69 -49.76 -20.27
C LEU A 10 -38.95 -48.94 -21.34
N ILE A 11 -39.66 -48.13 -22.11
CA ILE A 11 -39.04 -47.25 -23.11
C ILE A 11 -38.23 -46.14 -22.42
N ALA A 12 -38.77 -45.56 -21.31
CA ALA A 12 -38.03 -44.56 -20.55
C ALA A 12 -36.77 -45.09 -19.88
N CYS A 13 -36.77 -46.34 -19.37
CA CYS A 13 -35.55 -47.00 -18.85
C CYS A 13 -34.51 -47.30 -19.93
N LEU A 14 -34.94 -47.74 -21.11
CA LEU A 14 -34.03 -48.00 -22.22
C LEU A 14 -33.37 -46.73 -22.77
N LEU A 15 -34.11 -45.61 -22.80
CA LEU A 15 -33.56 -44.30 -23.18
C LEU A 15 -32.57 -43.76 -22.13
N LEU A 16 -32.82 -43.98 -20.86
CA LEU A 16 -31.89 -43.58 -19.78
C LEU A 16 -30.61 -44.46 -19.81
N MET A 17 -30.68 -45.70 -20.13
CA MET A 17 -29.50 -46.56 -20.28
C MET A 17 -28.67 -46.21 -21.53
N ALA A 18 -29.28 -45.79 -22.62
CA ALA A 18 -28.58 -45.37 -23.83
C ALA A 18 -27.81 -44.05 -23.64
N VAL A 19 -28.33 -43.14 -22.83
CA VAL A 19 -27.63 -41.85 -22.50
C VAL A 19 -26.44 -42.07 -21.56
N SER A 20 -26.49 -43.09 -20.68
CA SER A 20 -25.40 -43.36 -19.74
C SER A 20 -24.15 -44.00 -20.42
N GLN A 21 -24.28 -44.52 -21.60
CA GLN A 21 -23.17 -45.14 -22.33
C GLN A 21 -22.35 -44.15 -23.20
N GLN A 22 -22.84 -42.92 -23.37
CA GLN A 22 -22.12 -41.89 -24.15
C GLN A 22 -21.21 -41.01 -23.29
N LEU A 23 -21.20 -41.20 -21.99
CA LEU A 23 -20.23 -40.51 -21.08
C LEU A 23 -18.98 -41.41 -20.87
N LYS A 24 -18.37 -41.91 -21.94
CA LYS A 24 -16.99 -42.32 -21.88
C LYS A 24 -16.17 -41.07 -21.97
N ALA A 25 -15.58 -40.70 -20.83
CA ALA A 25 -14.59 -39.60 -20.75
C ALA A 25 -13.44 -39.94 -21.70
N ASP A 26 -13.22 -39.10 -22.68
CA ASP A 26 -12.02 -39.15 -23.51
C ASP A 26 -10.79 -39.09 -22.60
N PRO A 27 -9.75 -39.89 -22.87
CA PRO A 27 -8.53 -39.84 -22.09
C PRO A 27 -7.93 -38.45 -22.23
N PHE A 28 -7.73 -37.77 -21.10
CA PHE A 28 -7.10 -36.47 -20.98
C PHE A 28 -5.80 -36.43 -21.74
N PRO A 29 -5.57 -35.53 -22.69
CA PRO A 29 -4.35 -35.53 -23.51
C PRO A 29 -3.12 -35.39 -22.61
N GLU A 30 -2.14 -36.24 -22.83
CA GLU A 30 -0.88 -36.32 -22.06
C GLU A 30 -0.14 -34.98 -21.98
N ASN A 31 -0.39 -34.06 -22.92
CA ASN A 31 0.13 -32.70 -22.94
C ASN A 31 -0.42 -31.81 -21.80
N ALA A 32 -1.65 -32.07 -21.31
CA ALA A 32 -2.21 -31.30 -20.20
C ALA A 32 -1.45 -31.52 -18.89
N LYS A 33 -0.93 -32.74 -18.66
CA LYS A 33 -0.10 -33.04 -17.48
C LYS A 33 1.28 -32.36 -17.53
N LYS A 34 1.80 -32.07 -18.73
CA LYS A 34 3.06 -31.36 -18.90
C LYS A 34 2.90 -29.83 -18.67
N GLU A 35 1.76 -29.29 -19.08
CA GLU A 35 1.45 -27.87 -18.85
C GLU A 35 1.13 -27.60 -17.39
N GLU A 36 0.41 -28.48 -16.71
CA GLU A 36 0.09 -28.35 -15.29
C GLU A 36 1.35 -28.44 -14.41
N LYS A 37 2.31 -29.30 -14.78
CA LYS A 37 3.60 -29.42 -14.12
C LYS A 37 4.51 -28.20 -14.36
N ASN A 38 4.43 -27.58 -15.55
CA ASN A 38 5.14 -26.34 -15.85
C ASN A 38 4.52 -25.13 -15.14
N GLN A 39 3.19 -25.07 -15.05
CA GLN A 39 2.48 -24.02 -14.31
C GLN A 39 2.74 -24.13 -12.81
N SER A 40 2.74 -25.32 -12.23
CA SER A 40 3.06 -25.52 -10.80
C SER A 40 4.51 -25.15 -10.47
N ASN A 41 5.47 -25.47 -11.33
CA ASN A 41 6.87 -25.08 -11.18
C ASN A 41 7.10 -23.58 -11.35
N LEU A 42 6.31 -22.91 -12.21
CA LEU A 42 6.36 -21.47 -12.40
C LEU A 42 5.76 -20.75 -11.18
N MET A 43 4.63 -21.25 -10.65
CA MET A 43 4.02 -20.72 -9.42
C MET A 43 4.91 -20.94 -8.19
N GLU A 44 5.61 -22.08 -8.07
CA GLU A 44 6.53 -22.33 -6.97
C GLU A 44 7.76 -21.41 -7.04
N LYS A 45 8.29 -21.13 -8.22
CA LYS A 45 9.39 -20.15 -8.39
C LYS A 45 8.93 -18.74 -8.10
N THR A 46 7.73 -18.34 -8.55
CA THR A 46 7.16 -17.01 -8.26
C THR A 46 6.85 -16.85 -6.78
N GLY A 47 6.32 -17.88 -6.13
CA GLY A 47 6.04 -17.87 -4.69
C GLY A 47 7.30 -17.78 -3.83
N LYS A 48 8.41 -18.45 -4.22
CA LYS A 48 9.70 -18.36 -3.51
C LYS A 48 10.39 -17.00 -3.69
N GLN A 49 10.21 -16.35 -4.84
CA GLN A 49 10.76 -15.01 -5.10
C GLN A 49 9.96 -13.94 -4.36
N ASP A 50 8.64 -14.13 -4.20
CA ASP A 50 7.74 -13.20 -3.50
C ASP A 50 7.89 -13.24 -1.96
N GLN A 51 8.36 -14.34 -1.39
CA GLN A 51 8.65 -14.45 0.05
C GLN A 51 9.91 -13.67 0.48
N ARG A 52 10.78 -13.23 -0.45
CA ARG A 52 11.96 -12.40 -0.15
C ARG A 52 11.65 -10.92 -0.07
N LEU A 53 10.51 -10.47 -0.58
CA LEU A 53 10.12 -9.07 -0.51
C LEU A 53 9.62 -8.74 0.90
N LYS A 54 10.24 -7.76 1.54
CA LYS A 54 9.71 -7.20 2.79
C LYS A 54 8.29 -6.68 2.54
N LYS A 55 7.40 -6.79 3.53
CA LYS A 55 5.98 -6.37 3.41
C LYS A 55 5.81 -4.98 2.78
N GLY A 56 6.74 -4.05 3.04
CA GLY A 56 6.75 -2.70 2.47
C GLY A 56 7.05 -2.62 0.97
N ASP A 57 7.72 -3.63 0.38
CA ASP A 57 8.09 -3.61 -1.05
C ASP A 57 6.93 -3.90 -1.99
N ARG A 58 5.82 -4.43 -1.46
CA ARG A 58 4.57 -4.67 -2.23
C ARG A 58 3.68 -3.45 -2.33
N LEU A 59 3.94 -2.42 -1.53
CA LEU A 59 3.18 -1.19 -1.56
C LEU A 59 3.65 -0.30 -2.73
N PRO A 60 2.73 0.45 -3.38
CA PRO A 60 3.13 1.42 -4.40
C PRO A 60 4.05 2.50 -3.82
N GLY A 61 4.91 3.08 -4.65
CA GLY A 61 5.87 4.10 -4.23
C GLY A 61 7.31 3.62 -4.19
N LEU A 62 8.19 4.41 -3.59
CA LEU A 62 9.59 4.06 -3.38
C LEU A 62 9.71 2.83 -2.48
N LYS A 63 10.81 2.08 -2.62
CA LYS A 63 11.04 0.83 -1.89
C LYS A 63 11.89 1.04 -0.65
N ILE A 64 11.70 0.16 0.34
CA ILE A 64 12.59 0.07 1.50
C ILE A 64 13.98 -0.36 1.01
N GLY A 65 15.01 0.37 1.43
CA GLY A 65 16.39 0.20 1.01
C GLY A 65 16.84 1.16 -0.10
N GLU A 66 15.91 1.90 -0.74
CA GLU A 66 16.27 2.96 -1.68
C GLU A 66 16.71 4.23 -0.94
N ASN A 67 17.58 5.00 -1.55
CA ASN A 67 17.89 6.35 -1.07
C ASN A 67 16.67 7.26 -1.26
N ALA A 68 16.31 8.00 -0.22
CA ALA A 68 15.26 9.00 -0.31
C ALA A 68 15.68 10.11 -1.30
N PRO A 69 14.87 10.40 -2.34
CA PRO A 69 15.14 11.49 -3.26
C PRO A 69 15.22 12.82 -2.53
N ASP A 70 16.24 13.62 -2.88
CA ASP A 70 16.39 14.96 -2.31
C ASP A 70 15.29 15.90 -2.81
N PHE A 71 14.84 16.77 -1.93
CA PHE A 71 13.94 17.86 -2.29
C PHE A 71 14.23 19.11 -1.46
N THR A 72 13.73 20.24 -1.93
CA THR A 72 13.68 21.49 -1.17
C THR A 72 12.27 22.04 -1.24
N LEU A 73 11.61 22.17 -0.08
CA LEU A 73 10.28 22.76 0.04
C LEU A 73 10.30 23.91 1.07
N THR A 74 9.28 24.75 0.98
CA THR A 74 9.07 25.85 1.91
C THR A 74 8.00 25.48 2.93
N THR A 75 8.25 25.78 4.20
CA THR A 75 7.26 25.59 5.28
C THR A 75 6.19 26.66 5.26
N LEU A 76 5.09 26.46 6.01
CA LEU A 76 4.07 27.49 6.26
C LEU A 76 4.65 28.78 6.91
N LYS A 77 5.82 28.70 7.53
CA LYS A 77 6.52 29.85 8.16
C LYS A 77 7.50 30.54 7.21
N GLY A 78 7.59 30.08 5.94
CA GLY A 78 8.51 30.62 4.94
C GLY A 78 9.95 30.08 5.05
N GLU A 79 10.22 29.13 5.95
CA GLU A 79 11.55 28.49 6.08
C GLU A 79 11.74 27.49 4.94
N ARG A 80 12.92 27.48 4.31
CA ARG A 80 13.28 26.47 3.32
C ARG A 80 13.94 25.28 3.99
N ILE A 81 13.40 24.09 3.72
CA ILE A 81 13.93 22.82 4.22
C ILE A 81 14.39 21.98 3.03
N ARG A 82 15.67 21.59 3.07
CA ARG A 82 16.26 20.65 2.13
C ARG A 82 16.52 19.32 2.84
N LEU A 83 15.98 18.22 2.29
CA LEU A 83 16.08 16.90 2.93
C LEU A 83 17.52 16.45 3.18
N LYS A 84 18.44 16.65 2.21
CA LYS A 84 19.85 16.27 2.36
C LYS A 84 20.58 16.98 3.50
N GLU A 85 20.14 18.15 3.90
CA GLU A 85 20.74 18.92 5.00
C GLU A 85 20.31 18.39 6.37
N ARG A 86 19.37 17.46 6.41
CA ARG A 86 18.82 16.81 7.62
C ARG A 86 19.43 15.42 7.88
N LYS A 87 20.49 15.04 7.15
CA LYS A 87 21.23 13.80 7.40
C LYS A 87 21.86 13.78 8.80
N GLY A 88 22.00 12.58 9.37
CA GLY A 88 22.51 12.39 10.72
C GLY A 88 21.43 12.21 11.77
N GLN A 89 20.16 12.31 11.39
CA GLN A 89 19.00 11.98 12.25
C GLN A 89 17.95 11.22 11.47
N LYS A 90 17.10 10.47 12.17
CA LYS A 90 15.91 9.85 11.56
C LYS A 90 14.91 10.90 11.12
N ILE A 91 14.30 10.67 9.95
CA ILE A 91 13.30 11.59 9.39
C ILE A 91 12.04 10.78 9.08
N ILE A 92 10.89 11.32 9.45
CA ILE A 92 9.57 10.81 9.05
C ILE A 92 8.98 11.82 8.08
N ILE A 93 8.70 11.39 6.84
CA ILE A 93 7.98 12.20 5.85
C ILE A 93 6.56 11.64 5.74
N ASN A 94 5.59 12.49 6.01
CA ASN A 94 4.16 12.15 5.87
C ASN A 94 3.53 12.99 4.76
N PHE A 95 3.02 12.34 3.71
CA PHE A 95 2.31 12.98 2.59
C PHE A 95 0.81 13.01 2.89
N TRP A 96 0.20 14.19 2.81
CA TRP A 96 -1.18 14.41 3.21
C TRP A 96 -1.85 15.57 2.46
N ALA A 97 -3.19 15.66 2.60
CA ALA A 97 -3.99 16.78 2.07
C ALA A 97 -5.11 17.19 3.03
N THR A 98 -5.55 18.45 2.94
CA THR A 98 -6.60 18.99 3.81
C THR A 98 -7.99 18.38 3.55
N TRP A 99 -8.24 17.91 2.35
CA TRP A 99 -9.50 17.24 1.95
C TRP A 99 -9.54 15.76 2.27
N CYS A 100 -8.43 15.14 2.68
CA CYS A 100 -8.30 13.71 2.93
C CYS A 100 -8.83 13.34 4.33
N PRO A 101 -9.94 12.58 4.45
CA PRO A 101 -10.50 12.23 5.76
C PRO A 101 -9.54 11.42 6.64
N PRO A 102 -8.88 10.32 6.16
CA PRO A 102 -7.95 9.56 7.00
C PRO A 102 -6.74 10.40 7.42
N CYS A 103 -6.28 11.37 6.60
CA CYS A 103 -5.20 12.27 7.00
C CYS A 103 -5.59 13.14 8.21
N LYS A 104 -6.86 13.57 8.28
CA LYS A 104 -7.36 14.34 9.43
C LYS A 104 -7.40 13.51 10.70
N GLU A 105 -7.75 12.24 10.58
CA GLU A 105 -7.82 11.31 11.71
C GLU A 105 -6.46 11.03 12.33
N GLU A 106 -5.37 11.06 11.55
CA GLU A 106 -4.02 10.80 12.08
C GLU A 106 -3.34 12.05 12.69
N ILE A 107 -3.86 13.28 12.44
CA ILE A 107 -3.25 14.52 12.98
C ILE A 107 -2.98 14.44 14.49
N PRO A 108 -3.91 14.00 15.35
CA PRO A 108 -3.64 13.90 16.80
C PRO A 108 -2.52 12.93 17.14
N VAL A 109 -2.35 11.86 16.34
CA VAL A 109 -1.28 10.87 16.53
C VAL A 109 0.07 11.49 16.16
N LEU A 110 0.15 12.14 15.00
CA LEU A 110 1.35 12.85 14.55
C LEU A 110 1.75 13.97 15.52
N GLN A 111 0.77 14.74 16.02
CA GLN A 111 1.02 15.83 16.98
C GLN A 111 1.61 15.27 18.29
N ARG A 112 1.00 14.24 18.87
CA ARG A 112 1.51 13.58 20.08
C ARG A 112 2.90 12.98 19.86
N PHE A 113 3.11 12.31 18.73
CA PHE A 113 4.41 11.76 18.40
C PHE A 113 5.48 12.84 18.29
N TYR A 114 5.19 13.96 17.61
CA TYR A 114 6.08 15.09 17.45
C TYR A 114 6.48 15.69 18.81
N GLU A 115 5.50 15.93 19.69
CA GLU A 115 5.75 16.50 21.02
C GLU A 115 6.65 15.60 21.89
N GLN A 116 6.43 14.28 21.81
CA GLN A 116 7.19 13.30 22.61
C GLN A 116 8.60 13.03 22.09
N ASN A 117 8.88 13.28 20.80
CA ASN A 117 10.14 12.91 20.16
C ASN A 117 10.87 14.11 19.55
N LYS A 118 10.51 15.32 19.94
CA LYS A 118 11.14 16.56 19.45
C LYS A 118 12.64 16.55 19.74
N GLY A 119 13.45 16.73 18.70
CA GLY A 119 14.92 16.71 18.77
C GLY A 119 15.56 15.32 18.60
N SER A 120 14.79 14.22 18.65
CA SER A 120 15.28 12.85 18.43
C SER A 120 15.00 12.37 17.00
N VAL A 121 13.91 12.83 16.41
CA VAL A 121 13.49 12.52 15.05
C VAL A 121 12.83 13.75 14.44
N GLU A 122 13.03 13.96 13.15
CA GLU A 122 12.38 15.04 12.43
C GLU A 122 11.10 14.54 11.78
N LEU A 123 9.98 15.22 12.01
CA LEU A 123 8.70 14.96 11.35
C LEU A 123 8.44 16.06 10.32
N LEU A 124 8.36 15.70 9.05
CA LEU A 124 8.11 16.59 7.92
C LEU A 124 6.79 16.21 7.26
N ALA A 125 5.75 17.01 7.46
CA ALA A 125 4.45 16.80 6.84
C ALA A 125 4.37 17.51 5.49
N VAL A 126 4.46 16.76 4.39
CA VAL A 126 4.40 17.30 3.03
C VAL A 126 2.93 17.40 2.60
N ASN A 127 2.47 18.62 2.50
CA ASN A 127 1.12 18.92 2.02
C ASN A 127 1.10 19.02 0.50
N MET A 128 0.13 18.34 -0.12
CA MET A 128 -0.02 18.21 -1.57
C MET A 128 -1.16 19.06 -2.15
N ASP A 129 -1.73 19.98 -1.35
CA ASP A 129 -2.83 20.83 -1.80
C ASP A 129 -2.30 22.07 -2.54
N PRO A 130 -2.54 22.23 -3.83
CA PRO A 130 -2.07 23.42 -4.55
C PRO A 130 -2.85 24.68 -4.20
N GLU A 131 -4.12 24.56 -3.81
CA GLU A 131 -5.07 25.69 -3.71
C GLU A 131 -5.72 25.87 -2.34
N SER A 132 -5.44 25.00 -1.35
CA SER A 132 -6.12 25.08 -0.05
C SER A 132 -5.44 26.07 0.90
N ASN A 133 -6.23 26.65 1.81
CA ASN A 133 -5.67 27.45 2.90
C ASN A 133 -5.12 26.57 4.02
N VAL A 134 -3.93 25.99 3.74
CA VAL A 134 -3.25 25.08 4.68
C VAL A 134 -2.94 25.76 6.01
N THR A 135 -2.67 27.07 6.01
CA THR A 135 -2.42 27.84 7.25
C THR A 135 -3.63 27.86 8.15
N GLN A 136 -4.82 28.12 7.61
CA GLN A 136 -6.06 28.12 8.38
C GLN A 136 -6.38 26.71 8.90
N PHE A 137 -6.15 25.70 8.06
CA PHE A 137 -6.33 24.31 8.45
C PHE A 137 -5.40 23.92 9.61
N ALA A 138 -4.10 24.23 9.51
CA ALA A 138 -3.12 23.93 10.56
C ALA A 138 -3.51 24.56 11.91
N ARG A 139 -3.97 25.83 11.90
CA ARG A 139 -4.49 26.52 13.10
C ARG A 139 -5.72 25.80 13.69
N LYS A 140 -6.68 25.44 12.82
CA LYS A 140 -7.93 24.76 13.25
C LYS A 140 -7.65 23.43 13.93
N TYR A 141 -6.67 22.66 13.44
CA TYR A 141 -6.33 21.33 13.95
C TYR A 141 -5.19 21.33 14.97
N GLY A 142 -4.66 22.51 15.35
CA GLY A 142 -3.60 22.64 16.35
C GLY A 142 -2.27 22.00 15.93
N ILE A 143 -1.95 22.00 14.62
CA ILE A 143 -0.73 21.39 14.11
C ILE A 143 0.48 22.28 14.43
N SER A 144 1.47 21.74 15.16
CA SER A 144 2.70 22.44 15.52
C SER A 144 3.96 21.88 14.86
N TYR A 145 3.90 20.69 14.29
CA TYR A 145 5.01 20.11 13.51
C TYR A 145 5.16 20.81 12.15
N PRO A 146 6.36 20.74 11.53
CA PRO A 146 6.64 21.38 10.24
C PRO A 146 5.73 20.87 9.13
N ILE A 147 5.02 21.78 8.47
CA ILE A 147 4.25 21.50 7.24
C ILE A 147 5.01 22.14 6.08
N LEU A 148 5.37 21.32 5.09
CA LEU A 148 6.05 21.67 3.86
C LEU A 148 5.04 21.71 2.71
N LEU A 149 5.15 22.68 1.83
CA LEU A 149 4.20 22.91 0.74
C LEU A 149 4.75 22.38 -0.58
N ASP A 150 4.20 21.29 -1.08
CA ASP A 150 4.47 20.71 -2.41
C ASP A 150 3.40 21.16 -3.41
N GLN A 151 3.35 22.49 -3.66
CA GLN A 151 2.30 23.13 -4.45
C GLN A 151 2.30 22.70 -5.92
N ASP A 152 3.45 22.34 -6.47
CA ASP A 152 3.59 21.87 -7.86
C ASP A 152 3.53 20.33 -7.99
N GLY A 153 3.39 19.61 -6.87
CA GLY A 153 3.26 18.16 -6.82
C GLY A 153 4.51 17.37 -7.20
N LYS A 154 5.67 18.04 -7.41
CA LYS A 154 6.89 17.36 -7.86
C LYS A 154 7.49 16.41 -6.86
N VAL A 155 7.43 16.73 -5.59
CA VAL A 155 7.95 15.86 -4.52
C VAL A 155 7.04 14.64 -4.38
N ASN A 156 5.73 14.84 -4.41
CA ASN A 156 4.74 13.77 -4.45
C ASN A 156 4.99 12.80 -5.62
N GLU A 157 5.20 13.33 -6.82
CA GLU A 157 5.50 12.55 -8.02
C GLU A 157 6.82 11.77 -7.87
N THR A 158 7.89 12.45 -7.40
CA THR A 158 9.21 11.85 -7.18
C THR A 158 9.17 10.70 -6.18
N TYR A 159 8.39 10.84 -5.11
CA TYR A 159 8.15 9.80 -4.11
C TYR A 159 7.12 8.75 -4.54
N LYS A 160 6.54 8.92 -5.75
CA LYS A 160 5.55 8.01 -6.34
C LYS A 160 4.38 7.72 -5.39
N VAL A 161 3.87 8.76 -4.74
CA VAL A 161 2.77 8.64 -3.77
C VAL A 161 1.47 8.37 -4.51
N ALA A 162 0.97 7.15 -4.44
CA ALA A 162 -0.25 6.71 -5.13
C ALA A 162 -1.52 6.87 -4.29
N ALA A 163 -1.38 7.02 -2.98
CA ALA A 163 -2.49 7.21 -2.04
C ALA A 163 -2.03 8.00 -0.83
N ILE A 164 -2.93 8.69 -0.15
CA ILE A 164 -2.67 9.44 1.08
C ILE A 164 -3.60 8.99 2.21
N PRO A 165 -3.12 9.01 3.45
CA PRO A 165 -1.76 9.36 3.85
C PRO A 165 -0.73 8.28 3.48
N THR A 166 0.47 8.71 3.09
CA THR A 166 1.63 7.83 2.90
C THR A 166 2.79 8.36 3.72
N THR A 167 3.44 7.47 4.46
CA THR A 167 4.55 7.82 5.35
C THR A 167 5.79 7.01 4.99
N TYR A 168 6.92 7.71 4.86
CA TYR A 168 8.24 7.13 4.74
C TYR A 168 9.06 7.43 5.99
N VAL A 169 9.84 6.46 6.46
CA VAL A 169 10.85 6.67 7.51
C VAL A 169 12.22 6.50 6.89
N ILE A 170 13.08 7.47 7.11
CA ILE A 170 14.41 7.58 6.54
C ILE A 170 15.40 7.52 7.68
N ASP A 171 16.46 6.72 7.53
CA ASP A 171 17.53 6.63 8.51
C ASP A 171 18.52 7.80 8.42
N GLU A 172 19.50 7.80 9.29
CA GLU A 172 20.54 8.83 9.42
C GLU A 172 21.42 8.94 8.15
N ASN A 173 21.46 7.89 7.31
CA ASN A 173 22.21 7.83 6.05
C ASN A 173 21.37 8.34 4.85
N GLY A 174 20.07 8.55 5.04
CA GLY A 174 19.14 8.96 3.99
C GLY A 174 18.50 7.79 3.25
N VAL A 175 18.51 6.58 3.83
CA VAL A 175 17.90 5.37 3.27
C VAL A 175 16.49 5.18 3.83
N ILE A 176 15.55 4.84 2.98
CA ILE A 176 14.16 4.51 3.38
C ILE A 176 14.18 3.16 4.12
N ILE A 177 13.82 3.17 5.41
CA ILE A 177 13.78 1.98 6.27
C ILE A 177 12.36 1.48 6.54
N HIS A 178 11.35 2.36 6.45
CA HIS A 178 9.93 1.98 6.54
C HIS A 178 9.09 2.77 5.54
N LYS A 179 7.98 2.14 5.13
CA LYS A 179 6.91 2.74 4.34
C LYS A 179 5.56 2.26 4.85
N HIS A 180 4.62 3.19 4.99
CA HIS A 180 3.25 2.90 5.40
C HIS A 180 2.27 3.70 4.55
N ILE A 181 1.13 3.08 4.21
CA ILE A 181 0.01 3.72 3.52
C ILE A 181 -1.22 3.55 4.39
N GLY A 182 -1.92 4.63 4.65
CA GLY A 182 -3.08 4.70 5.53
C GLY A 182 -2.75 5.30 6.91
N ASN A 183 -3.74 5.27 7.80
CA ASN A 183 -3.65 5.88 9.14
C ASN A 183 -2.56 5.26 9.99
N LEU A 184 -1.82 6.10 10.68
CA LEU A 184 -0.77 5.72 11.63
C LEU A 184 -1.33 5.56 13.03
N GLN A 185 -0.68 4.66 13.79
CA GLN A 185 -0.87 4.55 15.22
C GLN A 185 0.41 4.97 15.96
N LEU A 186 0.26 5.61 17.12
CA LEU A 186 1.39 6.11 17.89
C LEU A 186 2.43 5.01 18.21
N GLN A 187 1.96 3.84 18.64
CA GLN A 187 2.85 2.72 18.96
C GLN A 187 3.64 2.21 17.75
N GLN A 188 3.05 2.25 16.56
CA GLN A 188 3.74 1.91 15.31
C GLN A 188 4.89 2.88 15.05
N MET A 189 4.64 4.18 15.18
CA MET A 189 5.67 5.22 14.99
C MET A 189 6.80 5.09 16.00
N ILE A 190 6.48 4.83 17.28
CA ILE A 190 7.48 4.58 18.34
C ILE A 190 8.36 3.38 18.01
N ASN A 191 7.77 2.31 17.45
CA ASN A 191 8.52 1.11 17.09
C ASN A 191 9.49 1.35 15.93
N TRP A 192 9.27 2.34 15.07
CA TRP A 192 10.19 2.73 13.99
C TRP A 192 11.46 3.44 14.50
N LEU A 193 11.45 3.92 15.74
CA LEU A 193 12.60 4.59 16.35
C LEU A 193 13.62 3.62 16.97
N LYS A 194 13.20 2.39 17.24
CA LYS A 194 14.06 1.32 17.78
C LYS A 194 14.94 0.73 16.69
#